data_d5fa5d7e2f7e8e71fb85ff2b208b99fa
#
_entry.id   d5fa5d7e2f7e8e71fb85ff2b208b99fa
#
_cell.length_a   1.000
_cell.length_b   1.000
_cell.length_c   1.000
_cell.angle_alpha   90.00
_cell.angle_beta   90.00
_cell.angle_gamma   90.00
#
_symmetry.space_group_name_H-M   'P 1'
#
loop_
_entity.id
_entity.type
_entity.pdbx_description
1 polymer ?
#
loop_
_entity_poly.entity_id
_entity_poly.type
_entity_poly.pdbx_seq_one_letter_code
_entity_poly.pdbx_strand_id
1 'polypeptide(L)'
;IAKELFLSMEMHIKEMNADEHDKHIAYVSHLSHITSFMLGRTVMDKEKNEETIYDLAGSGFESTVRLGKSSPSMWAPIFQQNKKNIIEALDEYIKNIKNFKDLIETDNLLEMSKEMKEINAIKNILKGIK
;
A
#
# COMPACT_ATOMS: atom_id res chain seq x y z
N ILE A 1 -13.67 28.12 -11.43
CA ILE A 1 -12.65 27.09 -11.69
C ILE A 1 -12.35 26.27 -10.44
N ALA A 2 -11.93 26.92 -9.38
CA ALA A 2 -11.66 26.21 -8.12
C ALA A 2 -12.93 25.53 -7.59
N LYS A 3 -14.08 26.15 -7.80
CA LYS A 3 -15.36 25.60 -7.37
C LYS A 3 -15.74 24.35 -8.15
N GLU A 4 -15.48 24.34 -9.44
CA GLU A 4 -15.76 23.17 -10.29
C GLU A 4 -14.86 22.00 -9.94
N LEU A 5 -13.59 22.28 -9.70
CA LEU A 5 -12.64 21.25 -9.28
C LEU A 5 -13.04 20.67 -7.92
N PHE A 6 -13.43 21.55 -7.02
CA PHE A 6 -13.89 21.17 -5.70
C PHE A 6 -15.14 20.30 -5.74
N LEU A 7 -16.10 20.67 -6.59
CA LEU A 7 -17.33 19.90 -6.78
C LEU A 7 -17.05 18.52 -7.38
N SER A 8 -16.10 18.45 -8.30
CA SER A 8 -15.68 17.17 -8.88
C SER A 8 -15.10 16.24 -7.82
N MET A 9 -14.30 16.78 -6.92
CA MET A 9 -13.76 16.01 -5.80
C MET A 9 -14.85 15.66 -4.79
N GLU A 10 -15.81 16.55 -4.56
CA GLU A 10 -16.91 16.30 -3.64
C GLU A 10 -17.81 15.16 -4.08
N MET A 11 -17.93 14.92 -5.37
CA MET A 11 -18.75 13.81 -5.86
C MET A 11 -18.28 12.48 -5.30
N HIS A 12 -16.98 12.38 -4.97
CA HIS A 12 -16.41 11.18 -4.39
C HIS A 12 -16.35 11.22 -2.87
N ILE A 13 -16.38 12.41 -2.30
CA ILE A 13 -16.16 12.61 -0.86
C ILE A 13 -17.44 12.91 -0.09
N LYS A 14 -18.37 13.61 -0.69
CA LYS A 14 -19.54 14.10 0.05
C LYS A 14 -20.48 13.02 0.58
N GLU A 15 -20.36 11.81 0.09
CA GLU A 15 -21.11 10.67 0.63
C GLU A 15 -20.40 10.04 1.81
N MET A 16 -19.19 10.52 2.11
CA MET A 16 -18.41 10.08 3.23
C MET A 16 -18.35 11.15 4.31
N ASN A 17 -18.54 10.76 5.57
CA ASN A 17 -18.23 11.66 6.67
C ASN A 17 -16.70 11.62 6.92
N ALA A 18 -16.21 12.49 7.82
CA ALA A 18 -14.79 12.58 8.10
C ALA A 18 -14.19 11.27 8.60
N ASP A 19 -14.94 10.52 9.42
CA ASP A 19 -14.46 9.26 9.96
C ASP A 19 -14.31 8.21 8.87
N GLU A 20 -15.28 8.13 7.95
CA GLU A 20 -15.20 7.21 6.82
C GLU A 20 -14.06 7.58 5.89
N HIS A 21 -13.87 8.87 5.63
CA HIS A 21 -12.76 9.34 4.81
C HIS A 21 -11.42 8.90 5.40
N ASP A 22 -11.23 9.14 6.71
CA ASP A 22 -9.98 8.79 7.38
C ASP A 22 -9.72 7.29 7.37
N LYS A 23 -10.78 6.50 7.50
CA LYS A 23 -10.68 5.05 7.43
C LYS A 23 -10.28 4.59 6.03
N HIS A 24 -10.90 5.15 5.00
CA HIS A 24 -10.59 4.77 3.61
C HIS A 24 -9.20 5.20 3.19
N ILE A 25 -8.78 6.41 3.55
CA ILE A 25 -7.46 6.92 3.18
C ILE A 25 -6.33 6.13 3.87
N ALA A 26 -6.61 5.52 5.01
CA ALA A 26 -5.65 4.65 5.68
C ALA A 26 -5.30 3.46 4.79
N TYR A 27 -6.28 2.90 4.08
CA TYR A 27 -6.05 1.75 3.20
C TYR A 27 -5.45 2.13 1.85
N VAL A 28 -5.97 3.19 1.21
CA VAL A 28 -5.57 3.49 -0.17
C VAL A 28 -4.36 4.42 -0.29
N SER A 29 -3.95 5.06 0.80
CA SER A 29 -2.81 5.97 0.77
C SER A 29 -1.82 5.69 1.88
N HIS A 30 -2.25 5.75 3.14
CA HIS A 30 -1.32 5.61 4.26
C HIS A 30 -0.66 4.22 4.29
N LEU A 31 -1.44 3.18 4.07
CA LEU A 31 -0.91 1.82 4.01
C LEU A 31 0.09 1.67 2.85
N SER A 32 -0.21 2.26 1.69
CA SER A 32 0.69 2.22 0.54
C SER A 32 2.05 2.83 0.86
N HIS A 33 2.07 3.97 1.55
CA HIS A 33 3.32 4.61 1.95
C HIS A 33 4.09 3.76 2.95
N ILE A 34 3.40 3.23 3.96
CA ILE A 34 4.05 2.41 4.98
C ILE A 34 4.63 1.14 4.37
N THR A 35 3.90 0.48 3.47
CA THR A 35 4.41 -0.74 2.83
C THR A 35 5.63 -0.45 1.96
N SER A 36 5.66 0.69 1.28
CA SER A 36 6.83 1.11 0.51
C SER A 36 8.04 1.35 1.41
N PHE A 37 7.85 2.07 2.52
CA PHE A 37 8.92 2.29 3.49
C PHE A 37 9.43 0.97 4.06
N MET A 38 8.54 0.06 4.41
CA MET A 38 8.92 -1.19 5.05
C MET A 38 9.53 -2.20 4.08
N LEU A 39 9.08 -2.20 2.84
CA LEU A 39 9.75 -3.01 1.81
C LEU A 39 11.17 -2.50 1.60
N GLY A 40 11.34 -1.19 1.48
CA GLY A 40 12.67 -0.59 1.37
C GLY A 40 13.54 -0.92 2.57
N ARG A 41 12.99 -0.85 3.79
CA ARG A 41 13.71 -1.20 5.02
C ARG A 41 14.19 -2.65 4.97
N THR A 42 13.32 -3.56 4.57
CA THR A 42 13.63 -4.98 4.52
C THR A 42 14.79 -5.27 3.57
N VAL A 43 14.76 -4.65 2.39
CA VAL A 43 15.83 -4.84 1.40
C VAL A 43 17.12 -4.19 1.88
N MET A 44 17.06 -2.98 2.46
CA MET A 44 18.24 -2.28 2.96
C MET A 44 18.93 -3.06 4.09
N ASP A 45 18.15 -3.69 4.97
CA ASP A 45 18.70 -4.49 6.04
C ASP A 45 19.46 -5.71 5.49
N LYS A 46 18.94 -6.30 4.44
CA LYS A 46 19.58 -7.43 3.78
C LYS A 46 20.81 -6.99 2.99
N GLU A 47 20.74 -5.82 2.35
CA GLU A 47 21.82 -5.30 1.51
C GLU A 47 23.09 -5.00 2.30
N LYS A 48 22.99 -4.71 3.58
CA LYS A 48 24.17 -4.52 4.42
C LYS A 48 25.11 -5.71 4.36
N ASN A 49 24.59 -6.87 4.02
CA ASN A 49 25.34 -8.12 3.96
C ASN A 49 25.54 -8.64 2.55
N GLU A 50 24.75 -8.16 1.58
CA GLU A 50 24.73 -8.67 0.20
C GLU A 50 24.57 -7.53 -0.78
N GLU A 51 25.68 -6.90 -1.17
CA GLU A 51 25.68 -5.71 -2.04
C GLU A 51 25.05 -5.92 -3.42
N THR A 52 24.92 -7.16 -3.86
CA THR A 52 24.39 -7.45 -5.19
C THR A 52 22.88 -7.34 -5.31
N ILE A 53 22.16 -7.17 -4.22
CA ILE A 53 20.71 -7.08 -4.26
C ILE A 53 20.24 -5.90 -5.12
N TYR A 54 20.87 -4.73 -4.97
CA TYR A 54 20.49 -3.54 -5.72
C TYR A 54 20.80 -3.68 -7.21
N ASP A 55 21.83 -4.45 -7.56
CA ASP A 55 22.16 -4.69 -8.97
C ASP A 55 21.07 -5.53 -9.67
N LEU A 56 20.34 -6.33 -8.90
CA LEU A 56 19.26 -7.14 -9.41
C LEU A 56 17.91 -6.41 -9.40
N ALA A 57 17.85 -5.26 -8.71
CA ALA A 57 16.63 -4.48 -8.61
C ALA A 57 16.23 -3.92 -9.98
N GLY A 58 15.01 -4.19 -10.38
CA GLY A 58 14.48 -3.70 -11.63
C GLY A 58 13.40 -2.65 -11.42
N SER A 59 12.71 -2.31 -12.51
CA SER A 59 11.64 -1.31 -12.49
C SER A 59 10.50 -1.67 -11.55
N GLY A 60 10.26 -2.97 -11.35
CA GLY A 60 9.22 -3.42 -10.44
C GLY A 60 9.52 -3.04 -9.00
N PHE A 61 10.75 -3.27 -8.55
CA PHE A 61 11.18 -2.89 -7.20
C PHE A 61 11.12 -1.38 -7.04
N GLU A 62 11.70 -0.63 -7.99
CA GLU A 62 11.70 0.82 -7.94
C GLU A 62 10.27 1.37 -7.84
N SER A 63 9.36 0.86 -8.65
CA SER A 63 7.96 1.27 -8.62
C SER A 63 7.32 1.01 -7.26
N THR A 64 7.59 -0.16 -6.68
CA THR A 64 6.98 -0.57 -5.42
C THR A 64 7.49 0.24 -4.23
N VAL A 65 8.77 0.63 -4.24
CA VAL A 65 9.36 1.42 -3.12
C VAL A 65 9.36 2.92 -3.37
N ARG A 66 8.80 3.37 -4.48
CA ARG A 66 8.83 4.78 -4.85
C ARG A 66 8.32 5.70 -3.75
N LEU A 67 7.24 5.32 -3.07
CA LEU A 67 6.68 6.12 -2.00
C LEU A 67 7.58 6.18 -0.77
N GLY A 68 8.54 5.27 -0.65
CA GLY A 68 9.54 5.28 0.41
C GLY A 68 10.51 6.45 0.34
N LYS A 69 10.49 7.21 -0.76
CA LYS A 69 11.27 8.43 -0.91
C LYS A 69 10.56 9.67 -0.37
N SER A 70 9.34 9.48 0.14
CA SER A 70 8.53 10.58 0.66
C SER A 70 9.14 11.21 1.91
N SER A 71 8.82 12.48 2.13
CA SER A 71 9.37 13.26 3.24
C SER A 71 8.92 12.72 4.61
N PRO A 72 9.85 12.33 5.49
CA PRO A 72 9.48 11.87 6.83
C PRO A 72 8.81 12.95 7.68
N SER A 73 9.25 14.20 7.55
CA SER A 73 8.67 15.30 8.31
C SER A 73 7.24 15.59 7.94
N MET A 74 6.84 15.22 6.73
CA MET A 74 5.46 15.36 6.26
C MET A 74 4.62 14.15 6.64
N TRP A 75 5.14 12.95 6.47
CA TRP A 75 4.35 11.73 6.60
C TRP A 75 4.24 11.18 8.02
N ALA A 76 5.26 11.38 8.86
CA ALA A 76 5.19 10.90 10.24
C ALA A 76 4.01 11.52 11.01
N PRO A 77 3.78 12.85 10.92
CA PRO A 77 2.58 13.44 11.55
C PRO A 77 1.27 12.91 10.96
N ILE A 78 1.23 12.66 9.65
CA ILE A 78 0.04 12.11 8.99
C ILE A 78 -0.31 10.75 9.58
N PHE A 79 0.69 9.89 9.74
CA PHE A 79 0.48 8.57 10.34
C PHE A 79 0.02 8.67 11.79
N GLN A 80 0.60 9.60 12.54
CA GLN A 80 0.22 9.80 13.93
C GLN A 80 -1.21 10.28 14.08
N GLN A 81 -1.65 11.19 13.20
CA GLN A 81 -2.99 11.74 13.25
C GLN A 81 -4.07 10.74 12.89
N ASN A 82 -3.75 9.73 12.09
CA ASN A 82 -4.70 8.69 11.70
C ASN A 82 -4.36 7.33 12.31
N LYS A 83 -3.77 7.35 13.48
CA LYS A 83 -3.19 6.20 14.18
C LYS A 83 -4.12 4.99 14.26
N LYS A 84 -5.34 5.20 14.76
CA LYS A 84 -6.28 4.09 14.97
C LYS A 84 -6.62 3.36 13.68
N ASN A 85 -6.94 4.11 12.65
CA ASN A 85 -7.31 3.54 11.35
C ASN A 85 -6.11 2.87 10.67
N ILE A 86 -4.93 3.45 10.83
CA ILE A 86 -3.70 2.88 10.26
C ILE A 86 -3.34 1.56 10.93
N ILE A 87 -3.46 1.48 12.24
CA ILE A 87 -3.18 0.23 12.96
C ILE A 87 -4.11 -0.88 12.49
N GLU A 88 -5.39 -0.57 12.33
CA GLU A 88 -6.36 -1.54 11.82
C GLU A 88 -5.99 -1.99 10.40
N ALA A 89 -5.63 -1.06 9.54
CA ALA A 89 -5.22 -1.39 8.17
C ALA A 89 -3.94 -2.23 8.15
N LEU A 90 -2.98 -1.90 9.01
CA LEU A 90 -1.74 -2.66 9.12
C LEU A 90 -2.00 -4.09 9.61
N ASP A 91 -2.89 -4.26 10.58
CA ASP A 91 -3.21 -5.60 11.09
C ASP A 91 -3.80 -6.48 9.99
N GLU A 92 -4.68 -5.91 9.17
CA GLU A 92 -5.24 -6.62 8.02
C GLU A 92 -4.16 -6.97 7.00
N TYR A 93 -3.28 -6.02 6.71
CA TYR A 93 -2.20 -6.23 5.75
C TYR A 93 -1.23 -7.32 6.23
N ILE A 94 -0.84 -7.27 7.50
CA ILE A 94 0.04 -8.27 8.10
C ILE A 94 -0.59 -9.66 8.02
N LYS A 95 -1.88 -9.74 8.31
CA LYS A 95 -2.63 -10.99 8.23
C LYS A 95 -2.58 -11.56 6.81
N ASN A 96 -2.81 -10.73 5.82
CA ASN A 96 -2.77 -11.15 4.42
C ASN A 96 -1.39 -11.63 4.00
N ILE A 97 -0.35 -10.95 4.45
CA ILE A 97 1.03 -11.36 4.16
C ILE A 97 1.34 -12.71 4.81
N LYS A 98 0.95 -12.89 6.06
CA LYS A 98 1.15 -14.16 6.78
C LYS A 98 0.44 -15.31 6.09
N ASN A 99 -0.80 -15.08 5.66
CA ASN A 99 -1.58 -16.10 4.95
C ASN A 99 -0.89 -16.50 3.64
N PHE A 100 -0.41 -15.53 2.90
CA PHE A 100 0.29 -15.82 1.64
C PHE A 100 1.61 -16.54 1.89
N LYS A 101 2.33 -16.14 2.94
CA LYS A 101 3.56 -16.82 3.35
C LYS A 101 3.28 -18.31 3.65
N ASP A 102 2.18 -18.59 4.34
CA ASP A 102 1.78 -19.96 4.64
C ASP A 102 1.52 -20.76 3.38
N LEU A 103 0.90 -20.14 2.36
CA LEU A 103 0.67 -20.79 1.08
C LEU A 103 1.99 -21.18 0.40
N ILE A 104 2.98 -20.30 0.51
CA ILE A 104 4.32 -20.57 -0.03
C ILE A 104 4.99 -21.71 0.75
N GLU A 105 4.94 -21.65 2.08
CA GLU A 105 5.55 -22.67 2.93
C GLU A 105 4.97 -24.07 2.71
N THR A 106 3.69 -24.13 2.42
CA THR A 106 2.98 -25.40 2.20
C THR A 106 2.92 -25.80 0.73
N ASP A 107 3.61 -25.08 -0.14
CA ASP A 107 3.63 -25.35 -1.59
C ASP A 107 2.24 -25.40 -2.21
N ASN A 108 1.33 -24.58 -1.71
CA ASN A 108 -0.06 -24.57 -2.17
C ASN A 108 -0.21 -23.70 -3.43
N LEU A 109 0.31 -24.20 -4.55
CA LEU A 109 0.34 -23.47 -5.80
C LEU A 109 -1.06 -23.11 -6.29
N LEU A 110 -2.02 -24.01 -6.11
CA LEU A 110 -3.38 -23.79 -6.55
C LEU A 110 -4.02 -22.59 -5.85
N GLU A 111 -3.91 -22.53 -4.53
CA GLU A 111 -4.47 -21.44 -3.75
C GLU A 111 -3.72 -20.14 -4.00
N MET A 112 -2.39 -20.18 -4.17
CA MET A 112 -1.61 -18.98 -4.53
C MET A 112 -2.12 -18.39 -5.83
N SER A 113 -2.28 -19.24 -6.86
CA SER A 113 -2.77 -18.80 -8.16
C SER A 113 -4.17 -18.22 -8.09
N LYS A 114 -5.03 -18.86 -7.32
CA LYS A 114 -6.41 -18.44 -7.16
C LYS A 114 -6.47 -17.05 -6.51
N GLU A 115 -5.71 -16.85 -5.44
CA GLU A 115 -5.67 -15.57 -4.73
C GLU A 115 -5.16 -14.45 -5.63
N MET A 116 -4.07 -14.71 -6.37
CA MET A 116 -3.53 -13.72 -7.28
C MET A 116 -4.50 -13.36 -8.41
N LYS A 117 -5.24 -14.35 -8.91
CA LYS A 117 -6.27 -14.09 -9.93
C LYS A 117 -7.39 -13.22 -9.40
N GLU A 118 -7.81 -13.42 -8.16
CA GLU A 118 -8.83 -12.58 -7.52
C GLU A 118 -8.34 -11.13 -7.43
N ILE A 119 -7.07 -10.94 -7.06
CA ILE A 119 -6.48 -9.61 -6.95
C ILE A 119 -6.33 -8.95 -8.33
N ASN A 120 -6.16 -9.72 -9.38
CA ASN A 120 -6.07 -9.16 -10.73
C ASN A 120 -7.30 -8.33 -11.11
N ALA A 121 -8.42 -8.54 -10.44
CA ALA A 121 -9.63 -7.74 -10.66
C ALA A 121 -9.42 -6.26 -10.33
N ILE A 122 -8.43 -5.92 -9.50
CA ILE A 122 -8.11 -4.52 -9.16
C ILE A 122 -7.72 -3.73 -10.40
N LYS A 123 -7.19 -4.40 -11.42
CA LYS A 123 -6.84 -3.79 -12.69
C LYS A 123 -8.04 -3.09 -13.32
N ASN A 124 -9.21 -3.70 -13.24
CA ASN A 124 -10.43 -3.10 -13.79
C ASN A 124 -10.92 -1.93 -12.97
N ILE A 125 -10.74 -2.00 -11.66
CA ILE A 125 -11.08 -0.90 -10.75
C ILE A 125 -10.20 0.31 -11.04
N LEU A 126 -8.89 0.11 -11.19
CA LEU A 126 -7.95 1.20 -11.44
C LEU A 126 -8.14 1.84 -12.81
N LYS A 127 -8.61 1.08 -13.80
CA LYS A 127 -8.89 1.64 -15.13
C LYS A 127 -10.00 2.69 -15.11
N GLY A 128 -10.92 2.60 -14.17
CA GLY A 128 -11.98 3.57 -14.01
C GLY A 128 -11.56 4.86 -13.30
N ILE A 129 -10.33 4.89 -12.77
CA ILE A 129 -9.81 6.02 -12.00
C ILE A 129 -8.72 6.71 -12.81
N LYS A 130 -9.11 7.57 -13.70
CA LYS A 130 -8.12 8.37 -14.45
C LYS A 130 -8.14 9.81 -14.02
#